data_c3d30f9dbf223cc96ee57adacb36c31c
#
_entry.id   c3d30f9dbf223cc96ee57adacb36c31c
#
_cell.length_a   1.000
_cell.length_b   1.000
_cell.length_c   1.000
_cell.angle_alpha   90.00
_cell.angle_beta   90.00
_cell.angle_gamma   90.00
#
_symmetry.space_group_name_H-M   'P 1'
#
loop_
_entity.id
_entity.type
_entity.pdbx_description
1 polymer ?
#
loop_
_entity_poly.entity_id
_entity_poly.type
_entity_poly.pdbx_seq_one_letter_code
_entity_poly.pdbx_strand_id
1 'polypeptide(L)'
;MVLEITKGEKKYGEQSLFQDFSCRLDFMKHSIYRIEGESGKGKTSLMRILSSLENLDGGELSIVMGEAARGGNGLRSSWMFQENRLLEKLSAMENLFVIPSSYTASEKIHFFEQLLFGEDFKKRVSEYSGGMKRRLSFLRAMLPDFDLLFLDEPFTGIDEENQLKLERFLIEHLGKRAMVFASHEEPLLWKNYGRIRL
;
A
#
# COMPACT_ATOMS: atom_id res chain seq x y z
N MET A 1 -6.73 -3.84 15.52
CA MET A 1 -5.40 -3.22 15.38
C MET A 1 -5.52 -1.72 15.54
N VAL A 2 -4.60 -1.11 16.30
CA VAL A 2 -4.48 0.36 16.44
C VAL A 2 -3.02 0.74 16.23
N LEU A 3 -2.77 1.78 15.43
CA LEU A 3 -1.47 2.43 15.31
C LEU A 3 -1.60 3.86 15.85
N GLU A 4 -0.66 4.27 16.68
CA GLU A 4 -0.71 5.59 17.31
C GLU A 4 0.69 6.22 17.35
N ILE A 5 0.79 7.45 16.85
CA ILE A 5 1.98 8.28 17.02
C ILE A 5 1.65 9.34 18.08
N THR A 6 2.54 9.49 19.05
CA THR A 6 2.45 10.50 20.10
C THR A 6 3.66 11.40 20.04
N LYS A 7 3.43 12.72 19.84
CA LYS A 7 4.47 13.77 19.78
C LYS A 7 5.61 13.43 18.82
N GLY A 8 5.23 12.87 17.65
CA GLY A 8 6.18 12.44 16.65
C GLY A 8 6.94 13.60 16.02
N GLU A 9 8.24 13.40 15.84
CA GLU A 9 9.13 14.32 15.12
C GLU A 9 9.80 13.59 13.97
N LYS A 10 9.91 14.25 12.83
CA LYS A 10 10.63 13.75 11.68
C LYS A 10 11.28 14.85 10.88
N LYS A 11 12.56 14.67 10.57
CA LYS A 11 13.36 15.62 9.77
C LYS A 11 14.29 14.88 8.81
N TYR A 12 14.63 15.52 7.72
CA TYR A 12 15.69 15.10 6.80
C TYR A 12 16.70 16.24 6.66
N GLY A 13 17.91 16.05 7.20
CA GLY A 13 18.87 17.12 7.33
C GLY A 13 18.31 18.27 8.17
N GLU A 14 18.25 19.47 7.59
CA GLU A 14 17.69 20.67 8.25
C GLU A 14 16.19 20.82 8.03
N GLN A 15 15.59 20.07 7.12
CA GLN A 15 14.16 20.17 6.82
C GLN A 15 13.34 19.34 7.79
N SER A 16 12.53 20.01 8.61
CA SER A 16 11.51 19.34 9.43
C SER A 16 10.28 19.01 8.59
N LEU A 17 9.84 17.75 8.62
CA LEU A 17 8.59 17.32 7.98
C LEU A 17 7.40 17.55 8.89
N PHE A 18 7.55 17.18 10.17
CA PHE A 18 6.56 17.43 11.22
C PHE A 18 7.23 17.45 12.59
N GLN A 19 6.62 18.23 13.50
CA GLN A 19 6.99 18.36 14.92
C GLN A 19 5.73 18.24 15.76
N ASP A 20 5.85 17.60 16.92
CA ASP A 20 4.73 17.37 17.87
C ASP A 20 3.49 16.76 17.20
N PHE A 21 3.70 15.95 16.15
CA PHE A 21 2.63 15.35 15.39
C PHE A 21 2.06 14.15 16.14
N SER A 22 0.75 14.13 16.29
CA SER A 22 0.07 13.00 16.91
C SER A 22 -1.10 12.54 16.04
N CYS A 23 -1.20 11.23 15.85
CA CYS A 23 -2.31 10.63 15.11
C CYS A 23 -2.63 9.24 15.62
N ARG A 24 -3.88 8.81 15.41
CA ARG A 24 -4.36 7.49 15.78
C ARG A 24 -5.18 6.87 14.66
N LEU A 25 -4.76 5.69 14.21
CA LEU A 25 -5.47 4.86 13.25
C LEU A 25 -6.09 3.67 14.00
N ASP A 26 -7.40 3.69 14.15
CA ASP A 26 -8.16 2.63 14.82
C ASP A 26 -8.89 1.80 13.76
N PHE A 27 -8.29 0.67 13.38
CA PHE A 27 -8.82 -0.21 12.33
C PHE A 27 -10.06 -1.01 12.74
N MET A 28 -10.54 -0.85 13.97
CA MET A 28 -11.88 -1.31 14.35
C MET A 28 -12.97 -0.32 13.94
N LYS A 29 -12.61 0.97 13.75
CA LYS A 29 -13.54 2.02 13.31
C LYS A 29 -13.55 2.15 11.78
N HIS A 30 -12.39 2.16 11.17
CA HIS A 30 -12.22 2.23 9.71
C HIS A 30 -11.16 1.23 9.27
N SER A 31 -11.52 0.29 8.39
CA SER A 31 -10.54 -0.64 7.80
C SER A 31 -9.57 0.06 6.84
N ILE A 32 -9.91 1.26 6.38
CA ILE A 32 -9.15 2.05 5.42
C ILE A 32 -8.87 3.44 6.01
N TYR A 33 -7.64 3.92 5.88
CA TYR A 33 -7.25 5.29 6.21
C TYR A 33 -6.57 5.96 5.02
N ARG A 34 -6.90 7.24 4.79
CA ARG A 34 -6.21 8.11 3.83
C ARG A 34 -5.31 9.09 4.57
N ILE A 35 -4.07 9.21 4.09
CA ILE A 35 -3.17 10.29 4.50
C ILE A 35 -3.31 11.42 3.51
N GLU A 36 -3.73 12.59 4.00
CA GLU A 36 -3.94 13.82 3.24
C GLU A 36 -2.84 14.84 3.56
N GLY A 37 -2.46 15.61 2.58
CA GLY A 37 -1.47 16.69 2.70
C GLY A 37 -0.92 17.06 1.32
N GLU A 38 -0.33 18.25 1.24
CA GLU A 38 0.33 18.72 0.02
C GLU A 38 1.50 17.82 -0.38
N SER A 39 1.94 17.95 -1.63
CA SER A 39 3.15 17.27 -2.09
C SER A 39 4.36 17.70 -1.25
N GLY A 40 5.22 16.75 -0.88
CA GLY A 40 6.40 17.02 -0.05
C GLY A 40 6.16 17.16 1.46
N LYS A 41 4.92 17.13 1.94
CA LYS A 41 4.60 17.24 3.39
C LYS A 41 4.88 15.98 4.20
N GLY A 42 5.44 14.92 3.59
CA GLY A 42 5.87 13.73 4.35
C GLY A 42 4.86 12.59 4.39
N LYS A 43 3.86 12.53 3.49
CA LYS A 43 2.89 11.42 3.42
C LYS A 43 3.58 10.06 3.33
N THR A 44 4.51 9.90 2.39
CA THR A 44 5.32 8.67 2.23
C THR A 44 6.13 8.36 3.48
N SER A 45 6.75 9.38 4.11
CA SER A 45 7.54 9.19 5.34
C SER A 45 6.66 8.75 6.50
N LEU A 46 5.47 9.35 6.66
CA LEU A 46 4.51 8.92 7.67
C LEU A 46 4.09 7.45 7.47
N MET A 47 3.80 7.06 6.22
CA MET A 47 3.48 5.66 5.90
C MET A 47 4.64 4.71 6.23
N ARG A 48 5.89 5.09 5.92
CA ARG A 48 7.09 4.31 6.25
C ARG A 48 7.28 4.17 7.76
N ILE A 49 7.01 5.22 8.53
CA ILE A 49 7.06 5.19 10.00
C ILE A 49 5.96 4.26 10.53
N LEU A 50 4.72 4.41 10.10
CA LEU A 50 3.58 3.56 10.52
C LEU A 50 3.80 2.08 10.22
N SER A 51 4.60 1.75 9.20
CA SER A 51 4.97 0.37 8.84
C SER A 51 6.28 -0.10 9.46
N SER A 52 6.91 0.72 10.29
CA SER A 52 8.23 0.46 10.88
C SER A 52 9.37 0.27 9.87
N LEU A 53 9.21 0.78 8.64
CA LEU A 53 10.29 0.87 7.65
C LEU A 53 11.22 2.06 7.92
N GLU A 54 10.76 3.01 8.71
CA GLU A 54 11.52 4.19 9.11
C GLU A 54 11.18 4.57 10.54
N ASN A 55 12.15 5.12 11.28
CA ASN A 55 11.96 5.53 12.67
C ASN A 55 11.58 7.03 12.74
N LEU A 56 10.86 7.40 13.80
CA LEU A 56 10.75 8.77 14.26
C LEU A 56 12.12 9.25 14.75
N ASP A 57 12.37 10.56 14.66
CA ASP A 57 13.53 11.21 15.27
C ASP A 57 13.23 11.62 16.73
N GLY A 58 11.95 11.79 17.08
CA GLY A 58 11.43 12.02 18.43
C GLY A 58 9.99 11.57 18.54
N GLY A 59 9.49 11.42 19.77
CA GLY A 59 8.17 10.88 20.05
C GLY A 59 8.11 9.35 20.02
N GLU A 60 6.91 8.80 19.93
CA GLU A 60 6.69 7.34 20.03
C GLU A 60 5.68 6.84 18.97
N LEU A 61 5.96 5.67 18.39
CA LEU A 61 5.01 4.88 17.61
C LEU A 61 4.58 3.65 18.43
N SER A 62 3.30 3.55 18.75
CA SER A 62 2.69 2.39 19.39
C SER A 62 1.87 1.59 18.40
N ILE A 63 2.07 0.27 18.37
CA ILE A 63 1.32 -0.68 17.52
C ILE A 63 0.65 -1.70 18.43
N VAL A 64 -0.67 -1.63 18.54
CA VAL A 64 -1.47 -2.57 19.32
C VAL A 64 -2.21 -3.51 18.38
N MET A 65 -1.79 -4.76 18.37
CA MET A 65 -2.44 -5.84 17.62
C MET A 65 -3.57 -6.44 18.45
N GLY A 66 -4.70 -6.78 17.82
CA GLY A 66 -5.78 -7.52 18.49
C GLY A 66 -5.40 -8.96 18.82
N GLU A 67 -6.23 -9.66 19.59
CA GLU A 67 -5.97 -11.04 20.07
C GLU A 67 -5.73 -12.06 18.94
N ALA A 68 -6.28 -11.84 17.74
CA ALA A 68 -6.08 -12.72 16.57
C ALA A 68 -4.65 -12.69 16.00
N ALA A 69 -3.82 -11.73 16.38
CA ALA A 69 -2.44 -11.57 15.90
C ALA A 69 -1.40 -12.30 16.78
N ARG A 70 -1.81 -13.25 17.60
CA ARG A 70 -0.96 -13.98 18.58
C ARG A 70 0.06 -14.96 17.96
N GLY A 71 0.45 -14.76 16.70
CA GLY A 71 1.48 -15.57 16.03
C GLY A 71 2.94 -15.08 16.17
N GLY A 72 3.23 -14.13 17.03
CA GLY A 72 4.61 -13.81 17.47
C GLY A 72 5.46 -12.95 16.52
N ASN A 73 5.02 -12.57 15.33
CA ASN A 73 5.87 -11.94 14.31
C ASN A 73 5.60 -10.44 14.04
N GLY A 74 4.97 -9.71 14.96
CA GLY A 74 4.70 -8.27 14.75
C GLY A 74 3.71 -7.98 13.62
N LEU A 75 3.63 -6.72 13.19
CA LEU A 75 2.78 -6.27 12.08
C LEU A 75 3.38 -6.71 10.73
N ARG A 76 2.65 -7.52 9.98
CA ARG A 76 3.02 -7.85 8.59
C ARG A 76 2.46 -6.77 7.68
N SER A 77 3.34 -5.99 7.07
CA SER A 77 2.94 -4.95 6.12
C SER A 77 3.30 -5.33 4.69
N SER A 78 2.43 -4.97 3.74
CA SER A 78 2.71 -5.02 2.32
C SER A 78 2.66 -3.62 1.71
N TRP A 79 3.42 -3.41 0.62
CA TRP A 79 3.62 -2.08 0.07
C TRP A 79 3.49 -2.01 -1.44
N MET A 80 2.79 -0.98 -1.89
CA MET A 80 2.94 -0.40 -3.22
C MET A 80 3.57 0.98 -3.06
N PHE A 81 4.82 1.10 -3.49
CA PHE A 81 5.56 2.36 -3.45
C PHE A 81 5.17 3.27 -4.62
N GLN A 82 5.49 4.55 -4.51
CA GLN A 82 5.30 5.51 -5.60
C GLN A 82 6.06 5.06 -6.86
N GLU A 83 7.31 4.58 -6.70
CA GLU A 83 8.01 3.87 -7.78
C GLU A 83 7.51 2.43 -7.88
N ASN A 84 7.37 1.91 -9.09
CA ASN A 84 6.80 0.56 -9.31
C ASN A 84 7.65 -0.59 -8.73
N ARG A 85 8.97 -0.40 -8.54
CA ARG A 85 9.92 -1.37 -7.97
C ARG A 85 9.78 -2.78 -8.55
N LEU A 86 9.56 -2.86 -9.86
CA LEU A 86 9.43 -4.11 -10.58
C LEU A 86 10.81 -4.62 -11.04
N LEU A 87 10.90 -5.94 -11.21
CA LEU A 87 12.07 -6.60 -11.81
C LEU A 87 11.93 -6.50 -13.33
N GLU A 88 12.38 -5.40 -13.92
CA GLU A 88 12.10 -5.05 -15.33
C GLU A 88 12.66 -6.04 -16.35
N LYS A 89 13.74 -6.75 -16.03
CA LYS A 89 14.35 -7.78 -16.89
C LYS A 89 13.57 -9.09 -16.91
N LEU A 90 12.71 -9.29 -15.93
CA LEU A 90 11.85 -10.46 -15.79
C LEU A 90 10.48 -10.22 -16.44
N SER A 91 9.79 -11.31 -16.75
CA SER A 91 8.39 -11.27 -17.19
C SER A 91 7.45 -10.84 -16.04
N ALA A 92 6.22 -10.48 -16.38
CA ALA A 92 5.20 -10.22 -15.37
C ALA A 92 4.95 -11.45 -14.49
N MET A 93 4.90 -12.63 -15.10
CA MET A 93 4.73 -13.90 -14.39
C MET A 93 5.84 -14.11 -13.36
N GLU A 94 7.11 -13.98 -13.74
CA GLU A 94 8.23 -14.12 -12.83
C GLU A 94 8.18 -13.07 -11.69
N ASN A 95 7.75 -11.83 -11.99
CA ASN A 95 7.51 -10.79 -10.99
C ASN A 95 6.45 -11.17 -9.95
N LEU A 96 5.44 -11.95 -10.30
CA LEU A 96 4.42 -12.42 -9.37
C LEU A 96 4.87 -13.69 -8.61
N PHE A 97 5.60 -14.57 -9.29
CA PHE A 97 6.00 -15.85 -8.70
C PHE A 97 7.16 -15.74 -7.71
N VAL A 98 8.00 -14.72 -7.83
CA VAL A 98 9.06 -14.44 -6.84
C VAL A 98 8.50 -13.97 -5.49
N ILE A 99 7.24 -13.53 -5.44
CA ILE A 99 6.61 -13.06 -4.20
C ILE A 99 6.08 -14.26 -3.40
N PRO A 100 6.58 -14.48 -2.17
CA PRO A 100 6.01 -15.47 -1.27
C PRO A 100 4.56 -15.11 -0.92
N SER A 101 3.66 -16.05 -1.06
CA SER A 101 2.24 -15.87 -0.73
C SER A 101 1.56 -17.21 -0.54
N SER A 102 0.40 -17.23 0.12
CA SER A 102 -0.47 -18.40 0.25
C SER A 102 -1.22 -18.74 -1.05
N TYR A 103 -1.26 -17.81 -2.03
CA TYR A 103 -1.93 -18.04 -3.31
C TYR A 103 -1.19 -19.03 -4.20
N THR A 104 -1.94 -19.91 -4.83
CA THR A 104 -1.45 -20.87 -5.83
C THR A 104 -1.03 -20.16 -7.14
N ALA A 105 -0.30 -20.87 -7.98
CA ALA A 105 0.08 -20.37 -9.30
C ALA A 105 -1.15 -19.98 -10.15
N SER A 106 -2.21 -20.80 -10.13
CA SER A 106 -3.44 -20.55 -10.88
C SER A 106 -4.17 -19.30 -10.40
N GLU A 107 -4.22 -19.06 -9.07
CA GLU A 107 -4.82 -17.83 -8.52
C GLU A 107 -4.02 -16.60 -8.92
N LYS A 108 -2.69 -16.64 -8.86
CA LYS A 108 -1.84 -15.52 -9.29
C LYS A 108 -2.05 -15.17 -10.77
N ILE A 109 -2.19 -16.17 -11.63
CA ILE A 109 -2.50 -15.97 -13.07
C ILE A 109 -3.90 -15.38 -13.22
N HIS A 110 -4.89 -15.89 -12.50
CA HIS A 110 -6.24 -15.35 -12.55
C HIS A 110 -6.30 -13.89 -12.11
N PHE A 111 -5.60 -13.51 -11.05
CA PHE A 111 -5.49 -12.10 -10.59
C PHE A 111 -4.81 -11.21 -11.63
N PHE A 112 -3.79 -11.72 -12.31
CA PHE A 112 -3.16 -11.01 -13.42
C PHE A 112 -4.17 -10.74 -14.55
N GLU A 113 -4.94 -11.74 -14.94
CA GLU A 113 -5.96 -11.61 -15.98
C GLU A 113 -7.06 -10.62 -15.62
N GLN A 114 -7.45 -10.53 -14.36
CA GLN A 114 -8.43 -9.53 -13.89
C GLN A 114 -7.92 -8.09 -14.05
N LEU A 115 -6.65 -7.84 -13.78
CA LEU A 115 -6.08 -6.48 -13.76
C LEU A 115 -5.38 -6.08 -15.06
N LEU A 116 -4.86 -7.05 -15.80
CA LEU A 116 -4.07 -6.85 -17.02
C LEU A 116 -4.63 -7.68 -18.18
N PHE A 117 -5.97 -7.77 -18.28
CA PHE A 117 -6.64 -8.55 -19.32
C PHE A 117 -6.11 -8.21 -20.72
N GLY A 118 -5.83 -9.27 -21.50
CA GLY A 118 -5.30 -9.17 -22.86
C GLY A 118 -3.78 -8.94 -22.94
N GLU A 119 -3.11 -8.77 -21.81
CA GLU A 119 -1.66 -8.59 -21.81
C GLU A 119 -0.93 -9.94 -21.72
N ASP A 120 0.23 -10.01 -22.39
CA ASP A 120 1.08 -11.20 -22.34
C ASP A 120 1.89 -11.22 -21.03
N PHE A 121 1.50 -12.09 -20.09
CA PHE A 121 2.20 -12.25 -18.81
C PHE A 121 3.61 -12.87 -18.94
N LYS A 122 3.99 -13.40 -20.10
CA LYS A 122 5.35 -13.86 -20.41
C LYS A 122 6.25 -12.75 -20.93
N LYS A 123 5.67 -11.62 -21.36
CA LYS A 123 6.39 -10.46 -21.84
C LYS A 123 7.21 -9.81 -20.71
N ARG A 124 8.39 -9.32 -21.03
CA ARG A 124 9.25 -8.61 -20.06
C ARG A 124 8.59 -7.33 -19.58
N VAL A 125 8.73 -7.05 -18.29
CA VAL A 125 8.17 -5.84 -17.67
C VAL A 125 8.78 -4.56 -18.24
N SER A 126 10.03 -4.59 -18.74
CA SER A 126 10.64 -3.45 -19.44
C SER A 126 9.83 -2.98 -20.65
N GLU A 127 9.03 -3.87 -21.26
CA GLU A 127 8.21 -3.59 -22.44
C GLU A 127 6.77 -3.15 -22.09
N TYR A 128 6.42 -3.12 -20.80
CA TYR A 128 5.12 -2.68 -20.32
C TYR A 128 4.99 -1.16 -20.34
N SER A 129 3.80 -0.64 -20.64
CA SER A 129 3.47 0.76 -20.45
C SER A 129 3.52 1.16 -18.96
N GLY A 130 3.56 2.46 -18.66
CA GLY A 130 3.53 2.95 -17.28
C GLY A 130 2.32 2.46 -16.50
N GLY A 131 1.14 2.51 -17.10
CA GLY A 131 -0.10 2.01 -16.49
C GLY A 131 -0.10 0.51 -16.27
N MET A 132 0.46 -0.30 -17.21
CA MET A 132 0.63 -1.73 -17.02
C MET A 132 1.59 -2.04 -15.87
N LYS A 133 2.72 -1.34 -15.81
CA LYS A 133 3.68 -1.45 -14.69
C LYS A 133 3.01 -1.09 -13.37
N ARG A 134 2.18 -0.04 -13.34
CA ARG A 134 1.46 0.38 -12.14
C ARG A 134 0.49 -0.68 -11.65
N ARG A 135 -0.32 -1.25 -12.54
CA ARG A 135 -1.25 -2.35 -12.23
C ARG A 135 -0.52 -3.62 -11.75
N LEU A 136 0.60 -3.95 -12.38
CA LEU A 136 1.43 -5.08 -11.93
C LEU A 136 2.05 -4.84 -10.54
N SER A 137 2.52 -3.62 -10.27
CA SER A 137 3.04 -3.23 -8.95
C SER A 137 1.97 -3.32 -7.87
N PHE A 138 0.74 -2.89 -8.18
CA PHE A 138 -0.42 -3.04 -7.29
C PHE A 138 -0.70 -4.52 -7.00
N LEU A 139 -0.76 -5.36 -8.04
CA LEU A 139 -0.99 -6.80 -7.87
C LEU A 139 0.11 -7.43 -6.99
N ARG A 140 1.38 -7.08 -7.20
CA ARG A 140 2.48 -7.55 -6.35
C ARG A 140 2.31 -7.19 -4.88
N ALA A 141 1.76 -6.01 -4.58
CA ALA A 141 1.50 -5.59 -3.21
C ALA A 141 0.33 -6.36 -2.57
N MET A 142 -0.60 -6.87 -3.37
CA MET A 142 -1.74 -7.66 -2.90
C MET A 142 -1.43 -9.13 -2.62
N LEU A 143 -0.34 -9.67 -3.19
CA LEU A 143 -0.02 -11.11 -3.11
C LEU A 143 0.51 -11.59 -1.74
N PRO A 144 1.38 -10.87 -1.02
CA PRO A 144 1.88 -11.35 0.26
C PRO A 144 0.77 -11.55 1.29
N ASP A 145 1.02 -12.42 2.27
CA ASP A 145 0.19 -12.50 3.46
C ASP A 145 0.49 -11.29 4.36
N PHE A 146 -0.43 -10.35 4.47
CA PHE A 146 -0.28 -9.12 5.25
C PHE A 146 -1.48 -8.83 6.14
N ASP A 147 -1.25 -8.04 7.17
CA ASP A 147 -2.26 -7.48 8.08
C ASP A 147 -2.64 -6.05 7.67
N LEU A 148 -1.67 -5.31 7.12
CA LEU A 148 -1.82 -3.91 6.70
C LEU A 148 -1.15 -3.66 5.34
N LEU A 149 -1.92 -3.11 4.41
CA LEU A 149 -1.47 -2.70 3.09
C LEU A 149 -1.21 -1.19 3.06
N PHE A 150 -0.06 -0.80 2.52
CA PHE A 150 0.25 0.60 2.23
C PHE A 150 0.28 0.83 0.72
N LEU A 151 -0.49 1.83 0.25
CA LEU A 151 -0.55 2.23 -1.15
C LEU A 151 -0.14 3.70 -1.30
N ASP A 152 1.03 3.94 -1.89
CA ASP A 152 1.54 5.29 -2.14
C ASP A 152 1.28 5.68 -3.60
N GLU A 153 0.37 6.64 -3.80
CA GLU A 153 -0.11 7.14 -5.09
C GLU A 153 -0.58 6.01 -6.05
N PRO A 154 -1.49 5.12 -5.63
CA PRO A 154 -1.81 3.90 -6.39
C PRO A 154 -2.43 4.16 -7.77
N PHE A 155 -3.08 5.31 -7.96
CA PHE A 155 -3.85 5.62 -9.18
C PHE A 155 -3.08 6.49 -10.17
N THR A 156 -1.92 7.02 -9.80
CA THR A 156 -1.12 7.90 -10.66
C THR A 156 -0.76 7.23 -11.98
N GLY A 157 -1.11 7.90 -13.08
CA GLY A 157 -0.84 7.42 -14.44
C GLY A 157 -1.75 6.27 -14.90
N ILE A 158 -2.89 6.08 -14.24
CA ILE A 158 -3.93 5.10 -14.59
C ILE A 158 -5.19 5.86 -15.02
N ASP A 159 -5.82 5.43 -16.10
CA ASP A 159 -7.12 5.95 -16.52
C ASP A 159 -8.25 5.46 -15.61
N GLU A 160 -9.40 6.13 -15.68
CA GLU A 160 -10.55 5.86 -14.82
C GLU A 160 -11.07 4.42 -14.93
N GLU A 161 -11.07 3.82 -16.12
CA GLU A 161 -11.51 2.44 -16.32
C GLU A 161 -10.59 1.45 -15.56
N ASN A 162 -9.28 1.65 -15.68
CA ASN A 162 -8.30 0.82 -14.98
C ASN A 162 -8.28 1.11 -13.47
N GLN A 163 -8.51 2.36 -13.03
CA GLN A 163 -8.71 2.67 -11.62
C GLN A 163 -9.90 1.90 -11.04
N LEU A 164 -11.04 1.88 -11.73
CA LEU A 164 -12.22 1.10 -11.32
C LEU A 164 -11.90 -0.39 -11.18
N LYS A 165 -11.11 -0.96 -12.10
CA LYS A 165 -10.69 -2.37 -12.02
C LYS A 165 -9.82 -2.63 -10.77
N LEU A 166 -8.85 -1.75 -10.49
CA LEU A 166 -8.02 -1.85 -9.29
C LEU A 166 -8.86 -1.76 -8.01
N GLU A 167 -9.78 -0.81 -7.96
CA GLU A 167 -10.63 -0.60 -6.79
C GLU A 167 -11.58 -1.77 -6.54
N ARG A 168 -12.19 -2.33 -7.59
CA ARG A 168 -13.01 -3.55 -7.47
C ARG A 168 -12.19 -4.71 -6.95
N PHE A 169 -11.03 -4.95 -7.54
CA PHE A 169 -10.12 -6.00 -7.11
C PHE A 169 -9.73 -5.84 -5.64
N LEU A 170 -9.43 -4.61 -5.21
CA LEU A 170 -9.10 -4.33 -3.83
C LEU A 170 -10.28 -4.67 -2.90
N ILE A 171 -11.49 -4.21 -3.21
CA ILE A 171 -12.70 -4.47 -2.41
C ILE A 171 -12.95 -5.99 -2.28
N GLU A 172 -12.82 -6.72 -3.38
CA GLU A 172 -13.05 -8.16 -3.41
C GLU A 172 -12.01 -8.95 -2.62
N HIS A 173 -10.74 -8.52 -2.67
CA HIS A 173 -9.63 -9.31 -2.12
C HIS A 173 -9.00 -8.75 -0.84
N LEU A 174 -9.33 -7.53 -0.41
CA LEU A 174 -8.80 -6.98 0.86
C LEU A 174 -9.32 -7.78 2.07
N GLY A 175 -10.57 -8.22 2.03
CA GLY A 175 -11.20 -8.98 3.10
C GLY A 175 -11.25 -8.19 4.42
N LYS A 176 -10.78 -8.80 5.50
CA LYS A 176 -10.73 -8.18 6.85
C LYS A 176 -9.40 -7.44 7.13
N ARG A 177 -8.50 -7.38 6.14
CA ARG A 177 -7.21 -6.70 6.28
C ARG A 177 -7.40 -5.19 6.25
N ALA A 178 -6.43 -4.48 6.79
CA ALA A 178 -6.43 -3.03 6.86
C ALA A 178 -5.63 -2.40 5.72
N MET A 179 -5.92 -1.13 5.41
CA MET A 179 -5.19 -0.38 4.39
C MET A 179 -4.97 1.07 4.81
N VAL A 180 -3.79 1.59 4.47
CA VAL A 180 -3.46 3.02 4.50
C VAL A 180 -3.03 3.43 3.11
N PHE A 181 -3.59 4.52 2.60
CA PHE A 181 -3.21 5.03 1.29
C PHE A 181 -2.98 6.54 1.29
N ALA A 182 -2.11 6.99 0.39
CA ALA A 182 -1.94 8.38 0.03
C ALA A 182 -2.19 8.52 -1.47
N SER A 183 -3.03 9.45 -1.90
CA SER A 183 -3.30 9.70 -3.30
C SER A 183 -3.78 11.13 -3.51
N HIS A 184 -3.40 11.71 -4.65
CA HIS A 184 -4.00 12.95 -5.14
C HIS A 184 -5.37 12.71 -5.77
N GLU A 185 -5.54 11.56 -6.41
CA GLU A 185 -6.81 11.14 -7.00
C GLU A 185 -7.77 10.66 -5.91
N GLU A 186 -9.06 10.95 -6.10
CA GLU A 186 -10.13 10.44 -5.23
C GLU A 186 -10.49 9.01 -5.61
N PRO A 187 -10.71 8.13 -4.62
CA PRO A 187 -11.29 6.81 -4.89
C PRO A 187 -12.68 6.93 -5.52
N LEU A 188 -12.96 6.08 -6.49
CA LEU A 188 -14.22 6.07 -7.23
C LEU A 188 -15.30 5.25 -6.48
N LEU A 189 -14.92 4.12 -5.91
CA LEU A 189 -15.84 3.14 -5.34
C LEU A 189 -15.94 3.20 -3.81
N TRP A 190 -14.86 3.49 -3.09
CA TRP A 190 -14.94 3.55 -1.62
C TRP A 190 -14.90 4.99 -1.11
N LYS A 191 -15.89 5.34 -0.26
CA LYS A 191 -16.03 6.69 0.31
C LYS A 191 -15.86 6.71 1.82
N ASN A 192 -15.93 5.53 2.48
CA ASN A 192 -15.85 5.42 3.93
C ASN A 192 -14.44 5.04 4.39
N TYR A 193 -13.64 6.05 4.70
CA TYR A 193 -12.29 5.88 5.24
C TYR A 193 -11.98 6.95 6.30
N GLY A 194 -11.14 6.60 7.26
CA GLY A 194 -10.56 7.54 8.21
C GLY A 194 -9.56 8.47 7.51
N ARG A 195 -9.35 9.67 8.04
CA ARG A 195 -8.45 10.68 7.46
C ARG A 195 -7.40 11.10 8.47
N ILE A 196 -6.15 11.13 8.01
CA ILE A 196 -5.01 11.70 8.74
C ILE A 196 -4.48 12.86 7.91
N ARG A 197 -4.35 14.02 8.50
CA ARG A 197 -3.87 15.24 7.84
C ARG A 197 -2.48 15.62 8.34
N LEU A 198 -1.57 15.89 7.39
CA LEU A 198 -0.24 16.45 7.60
C LEU A 198 -0.20 17.94 7.30
#